data_408c203ff53372a9af4f8b5a1d51d57b
#
_entry.id   408c203ff53372a9af4f8b5a1d51d57b
#
_cell.length_a   1.000
_cell.length_b   1.000
_cell.length_c   1.000
_cell.angle_alpha   90.00
_cell.angle_beta   90.00
_cell.angle_gamma   90.00
#
_symmetry.space_group_name_H-M   'P 1'
#
loop_
_entity.id
_entity.type
_entity.pdbx_description
1 polymer ?
#
loop_
_entity_poly.entity_id
_entity_poly.type
_entity_poly.pdbx_seq_one_letter_code
_entity_poly.pdbx_strand_id
1 'polypeptide(L)'
;MGPWRVIRVGGQLVRRSAVFLMGLAAMIQLGPAAAMAASMLISLLIYAVAFGLKYAAGFILLLFFHELGHLFASRVVGLRTSAPIFLPFIGAVISLKQLPNNAKTEANIAIGGPAMGTLSALVCLVFYFWTDSLLMLVLAYTACLLNLFNLIPCDPLDGGRIAAAVSPHMWWVGSLVTGVLFFYTYNFIILLIFAVSLLRLWRSEKWDDNSTYYRLSLRQRLRVLWWYLGLLTVLGIATLYIADLLR
;
A
#
# COMPACT_ATOMS: atom_id res chain seq x y z
N MET A 1 -39.02 17.77 12.17
CA MET A 1 -38.03 18.06 11.09
C MET A 1 -38.74 17.90 9.76
N GLY A 2 -38.91 18.98 8.97
CA GLY A 2 -39.76 18.97 7.79
C GLY A 2 -39.10 18.25 6.58
N PRO A 3 -39.90 17.67 5.69
CA PRO A 3 -39.44 16.88 4.54
C PRO A 3 -38.47 17.64 3.60
N TRP A 4 -38.52 18.95 3.59
CA TRP A 4 -37.65 19.83 2.79
C TRP A 4 -36.16 19.82 3.19
N ARG A 5 -35.81 19.44 4.43
CA ARG A 5 -34.40 19.28 4.84
C ARG A 5 -33.79 18.02 4.24
N VAL A 6 -34.54 16.93 4.16
CA VAL A 6 -34.07 15.65 3.59
C VAL A 6 -33.77 15.79 2.09
N ILE A 7 -34.66 16.52 1.36
CA ILE A 7 -34.49 16.76 -0.08
C ILE A 7 -33.28 17.66 -0.35
N ARG A 8 -33.01 18.67 0.49
CA ARG A 8 -31.80 19.53 0.34
C ARG A 8 -30.51 18.77 0.63
N VAL A 9 -30.50 17.93 1.65
CA VAL A 9 -29.32 17.13 1.98
C VAL A 9 -29.04 16.08 0.88
N GLY A 10 -30.09 15.40 0.38
CA GLY A 10 -29.95 14.47 -0.74
C GLY A 10 -29.46 15.14 -2.01
N GLY A 11 -29.97 16.33 -2.38
CA GLY A 11 -29.55 17.09 -3.54
C GLY A 11 -28.07 17.58 -3.42
N GLN A 12 -27.64 17.94 -2.22
CA GLN A 12 -26.24 18.32 -1.98
C GLN A 12 -25.30 17.11 -2.05
N LEU A 13 -25.73 15.95 -1.55
CA LEU A 13 -24.94 14.72 -1.64
C LEU A 13 -24.76 14.29 -3.10
N VAL A 14 -25.85 14.26 -3.88
CA VAL A 14 -25.83 13.92 -5.31
C VAL A 14 -24.93 14.89 -6.09
N ARG A 15 -25.03 16.20 -5.82
CA ARG A 15 -24.19 17.21 -6.46
C ARG A 15 -22.71 17.06 -6.10
N ARG A 16 -22.39 16.75 -4.84
CA ARG A 16 -21.00 16.49 -4.40
C ARG A 16 -20.44 15.23 -5.03
N SER A 17 -21.24 14.15 -5.10
CA SER A 17 -20.85 12.92 -5.78
C SER A 17 -20.65 13.12 -7.27
N ALA A 18 -21.49 13.90 -7.94
CA ALA A 18 -21.36 14.25 -9.35
C ALA A 18 -20.10 15.08 -9.63
N VAL A 19 -19.78 16.07 -8.78
CA VAL A 19 -18.54 16.86 -8.89
C VAL A 19 -17.31 15.99 -8.66
N PHE A 20 -17.35 15.08 -7.69
CA PHE A 20 -16.27 14.13 -7.45
C PHE A 20 -16.06 13.19 -8.66
N LEU A 21 -17.13 12.62 -9.21
CA LEU A 21 -17.08 11.76 -10.40
C LEU A 21 -16.61 12.51 -11.65
N MET A 22 -17.04 13.76 -11.84
CA MET A 22 -16.55 14.62 -12.92
C MET A 22 -15.06 14.94 -12.75
N GLY A 23 -14.61 15.20 -11.52
CA GLY A 23 -13.17 15.38 -11.22
C GLY A 23 -12.36 14.13 -11.54
N LEU A 24 -12.87 12.95 -11.18
CA LEU A 24 -12.25 11.68 -11.52
C LEU A 24 -12.20 11.43 -13.03
N ALA A 25 -13.30 11.74 -13.74
CA ALA A 25 -13.37 11.63 -15.21
C ALA A 25 -12.42 12.63 -15.90
N ALA A 26 -12.29 13.86 -15.38
CA ALA A 26 -11.33 14.81 -15.88
C ALA A 26 -9.87 14.34 -15.68
N MET A 27 -9.56 13.66 -14.56
CA MET A 27 -8.24 13.07 -14.34
C MET A 27 -7.91 11.95 -15.34
N ILE A 28 -8.91 11.20 -15.83
CA ILE A 28 -8.73 10.17 -16.85
C ILE A 28 -8.35 10.78 -18.21
N GLN A 29 -8.80 12.00 -18.50
CA GLN A 29 -8.45 12.74 -19.72
C GLN A 29 -7.06 13.39 -19.66
N LEU A 30 -6.49 13.56 -18.46
CA LEU A 30 -5.12 14.00 -18.28
C LEU A 30 -4.16 12.88 -18.69
N GLY A 31 -3.02 13.23 -19.29
CA GLY A 31 -1.96 12.26 -19.54
C GLY A 31 -1.50 11.63 -18.21
N PRO A 32 -0.94 10.39 -18.23
CA PRO A 32 -0.64 9.62 -17.00
C PRO A 32 0.20 10.39 -15.96
N ALA A 33 1.16 11.19 -16.41
CA ALA A 33 2.00 12.00 -15.52
C ALA A 33 1.22 13.15 -14.85
N ALA A 34 0.33 13.80 -15.59
CA ALA A 34 -0.50 14.87 -15.05
C ALA A 34 -1.56 14.34 -14.08
N ALA A 35 -2.15 13.17 -14.36
CA ALA A 35 -3.07 12.50 -13.45
C ALA A 35 -2.37 12.11 -12.13
N MET A 36 -1.15 11.59 -12.21
CA MET A 36 -0.33 11.30 -11.03
C MET A 36 -0.07 12.57 -10.22
N ALA A 37 0.43 13.62 -10.85
CA ALA A 37 0.73 14.90 -10.17
C ALA A 37 -0.52 15.52 -9.53
N ALA A 38 -1.66 15.51 -10.22
CA ALA A 38 -2.92 16.02 -9.69
C ALA A 38 -3.40 15.20 -8.48
N SER A 39 -3.34 13.86 -8.54
CA SER A 39 -3.72 12.99 -7.43
C SER A 39 -2.80 13.16 -6.22
N MET A 40 -1.49 13.32 -6.44
CA MET A 40 -0.53 13.63 -5.37
C MET A 40 -0.85 14.97 -4.70
N LEU A 41 -1.14 16.01 -5.49
CA LEU A 41 -1.47 17.35 -4.97
C LEU A 41 -2.76 17.32 -4.15
N ILE A 42 -3.81 16.65 -4.65
CA ILE A 42 -5.07 16.49 -3.91
C ILE A 42 -4.84 15.76 -2.59
N SER A 43 -4.10 14.66 -2.61
CA SER A 43 -3.75 13.91 -1.40
C SER A 43 -2.93 14.76 -0.44
N LEU A 44 -1.95 15.50 -0.95
CA LEU A 44 -1.14 16.43 -0.15
C LEU A 44 -2.00 17.46 0.57
N LEU A 45 -2.92 18.11 -0.13
CA LEU A 45 -3.80 19.13 0.45
C LEU A 45 -4.69 18.53 1.55
N ILE A 46 -5.28 17.35 1.32
CA ILE A 46 -6.11 16.67 2.31
C ILE A 46 -5.31 16.30 3.55
N TYR A 47 -4.11 15.71 3.38
CA TYR A 47 -3.24 15.37 4.51
C TYR A 47 -2.68 16.61 5.21
N ALA A 48 -2.42 17.70 4.47
CA ALA A 48 -1.94 18.95 5.06
C ALA A 48 -2.96 19.59 6.00
N VAL A 49 -4.25 19.49 5.67
CA VAL A 49 -5.34 19.95 6.57
C VAL A 49 -5.41 19.10 7.84
N ALA A 50 -5.19 17.77 7.73
CA ALA A 50 -5.30 16.86 8.87
C ALA A 50 -4.06 16.85 9.78
N PHE A 51 -2.85 16.92 9.20
CA PHE A 51 -1.58 16.65 9.90
C PHE A 51 -0.53 17.75 9.75
N GLY A 52 -0.84 18.84 9.04
CA GLY A 52 0.08 19.92 8.73
C GLY A 52 0.94 19.64 7.48
N LEU A 53 1.31 20.71 6.78
CA LEU A 53 1.95 20.65 5.45
C LEU A 53 3.29 19.90 5.45
N LYS A 54 4.14 20.12 6.49
CA LYS A 54 5.48 19.52 6.53
C LYS A 54 5.40 17.99 6.61
N TYR A 55 4.55 17.48 7.50
CA TYR A 55 4.33 16.03 7.63
C TYR A 55 3.67 15.46 6.38
N ALA A 56 2.62 16.10 5.87
CA ALA A 56 1.91 15.66 4.68
C ALA A 56 2.83 15.56 3.46
N ALA A 57 3.72 16.53 3.24
CA ALA A 57 4.70 16.49 2.15
C ALA A 57 5.66 15.30 2.30
N GLY A 58 6.20 15.10 3.50
CA GLY A 58 7.05 13.93 3.78
C GLY A 58 6.31 12.61 3.58
N PHE A 59 5.08 12.48 4.08
CA PHE A 59 4.28 11.29 3.94
C PHE A 59 3.94 10.95 2.47
N ILE A 60 3.56 11.94 1.67
CA ILE A 60 3.32 11.75 0.23
C ILE A 60 4.61 11.33 -0.50
N LEU A 61 5.77 11.87 -0.12
CA LEU A 61 7.06 11.42 -0.66
C LEU A 61 7.36 9.96 -0.28
N LEU A 62 7.08 9.53 0.95
CA LEU A 62 7.25 8.14 1.36
C LEU A 62 6.37 7.19 0.54
N LEU A 63 5.09 7.53 0.34
CA LEU A 63 4.19 6.79 -0.54
C LEU A 63 4.71 6.76 -1.98
N PHE A 64 5.16 7.90 -2.50
CA PHE A 64 5.70 7.99 -3.85
C PHE A 64 6.93 7.10 -4.05
N PHE A 65 7.88 7.09 -3.11
CA PHE A 65 9.05 6.20 -3.19
C PHE A 65 8.67 4.73 -3.08
N HIS A 66 7.69 4.38 -2.24
CA HIS A 66 7.15 3.02 -2.20
C HIS A 66 6.65 2.58 -3.58
N GLU A 67 5.81 3.40 -4.23
CA GLU A 67 5.27 3.11 -5.56
C GLU A 67 6.36 3.09 -6.65
N LEU A 68 7.37 3.96 -6.55
CA LEU A 68 8.54 3.91 -7.43
C LEU A 68 9.27 2.57 -7.33
N GLY A 69 9.30 1.95 -6.15
CA GLY A 69 9.86 0.61 -5.96
C GLY A 69 9.14 -0.43 -6.82
N HIS A 70 7.81 -0.42 -6.84
CA HIS A 70 7.02 -1.30 -7.71
C HIS A 70 7.25 -1.02 -9.19
N LEU A 71 7.29 0.26 -9.57
CA LEU A 71 7.58 0.67 -10.96
C LEU A 71 8.96 0.21 -11.41
N PHE A 72 9.96 0.37 -10.57
CA PHE A 72 11.32 -0.08 -10.87
C PHE A 72 11.37 -1.60 -11.02
N ALA A 73 10.82 -2.33 -10.04
CA ALA A 73 10.78 -3.79 -10.05
C ALA A 73 10.02 -4.32 -11.28
N SER A 74 8.90 -3.70 -11.65
CA SER A 74 8.13 -4.09 -12.85
C SER A 74 8.94 -3.91 -14.14
N ARG A 75 9.71 -2.83 -14.25
CA ARG A 75 10.61 -2.61 -15.42
C ARG A 75 11.73 -3.64 -15.48
N VAL A 76 12.31 -4.01 -14.33
CA VAL A 76 13.38 -5.03 -14.26
C VAL A 76 12.87 -6.40 -14.74
N VAL A 77 11.62 -6.74 -14.44
CA VAL A 77 11.01 -8.00 -14.94
C VAL A 77 10.38 -7.86 -16.33
N GLY A 78 10.50 -6.70 -17.00
CA GLY A 78 10.02 -6.46 -18.37
C GLY A 78 8.52 -6.20 -18.48
N LEU A 79 7.80 -5.93 -17.39
CA LEU A 79 6.37 -5.64 -17.40
C LEU A 79 6.09 -4.13 -17.43
N ARG A 80 5.07 -3.74 -18.20
CA ARG A 80 4.61 -2.34 -18.27
C ARG A 80 3.52 -2.09 -17.22
N THR A 81 3.61 -0.94 -16.56
CA THR A 81 2.64 -0.47 -15.56
C THR A 81 2.00 0.84 -16.01
N SER A 82 0.88 1.19 -15.39
CA SER A 82 0.34 2.55 -15.41
C SER A 82 1.16 3.47 -14.50
N ALA A 83 0.97 4.78 -14.61
CA ALA A 83 1.40 5.70 -13.57
C ALA A 83 0.59 5.46 -12.29
N PRO A 84 1.20 5.65 -11.10
CA PRO A 84 0.48 5.54 -9.83
C PRO A 84 -0.58 6.65 -9.70
N ILE A 85 -1.73 6.31 -9.10
CA ILE A 85 -2.78 7.25 -8.73
C ILE A 85 -2.85 7.26 -7.21
N PHE A 86 -2.67 8.43 -6.59
CA PHE A 86 -2.70 8.60 -5.15
C PHE A 86 -4.13 8.85 -4.68
N LEU A 87 -4.61 8.01 -3.77
CA LEU A 87 -5.93 8.12 -3.17
C LEU A 87 -5.79 8.44 -1.68
N PRO A 88 -6.36 9.57 -1.22
CA PRO A 88 -6.30 9.92 0.19
C PRO A 88 -6.83 8.78 1.07
N PHE A 89 -6.13 8.49 2.17
CA PHE A 89 -6.43 7.46 3.16
C PHE A 89 -6.38 6.00 2.68
N ILE A 90 -6.28 5.75 1.38
CA ILE A 90 -6.20 4.40 0.80
C ILE A 90 -4.76 4.06 0.42
N GLY A 91 -3.97 5.07 0.03
CA GLY A 91 -2.60 4.90 -0.47
C GLY A 91 -2.49 5.25 -1.96
N ALA A 92 -1.65 4.52 -2.69
CA ALA A 92 -1.54 4.69 -4.13
C ALA A 92 -1.84 3.36 -4.86
N VAL A 93 -2.29 3.45 -6.09
CA VAL A 93 -2.68 2.29 -6.89
C VAL A 93 -1.95 2.33 -8.23
N ILE A 94 -1.23 1.25 -8.53
CA ILE A 94 -0.61 1.00 -9.83
C ILE A 94 -1.31 -0.18 -10.50
N SER A 95 -1.65 -0.03 -11.78
CA SER A 95 -2.18 -1.14 -12.59
C SER A 95 -1.09 -1.72 -13.47
N LEU A 96 -0.92 -3.04 -13.44
CA LEU A 96 -0.13 -3.75 -14.43
C LEU A 96 -0.91 -3.80 -15.76
N LYS A 97 -0.27 -3.38 -16.86
CA LYS A 97 -0.86 -3.48 -18.20
C LYS A 97 -0.86 -4.90 -18.75
N GLN A 98 -0.09 -5.78 -18.14
CA GLN A 98 0.05 -7.19 -18.50
C GLN A 98 0.09 -8.01 -17.21
N LEU A 99 -0.57 -9.15 -17.20
CA LEU A 99 -0.53 -10.07 -16.07
C LEU A 99 0.87 -10.69 -15.94
N PRO A 100 1.40 -10.83 -14.72
CA PRO A 100 2.65 -11.55 -14.49
C PRO A 100 2.53 -13.01 -14.95
N ASN A 101 3.60 -13.56 -15.53
CA ASN A 101 3.59 -14.94 -16.05
C ASN A 101 3.54 -16.00 -14.94
N ASN A 102 3.95 -15.67 -13.72
CA ASN A 102 3.96 -16.57 -12.57
C ASN A 102 4.02 -15.76 -11.26
N ALA A 103 3.70 -16.44 -10.16
CA ALA A 103 3.66 -15.86 -8.82
C ALA A 103 5.03 -15.28 -8.35
N LYS A 104 6.17 -15.84 -8.80
CA LYS A 104 7.49 -15.29 -8.48
C LYS A 104 7.69 -13.91 -9.09
N THR A 105 7.30 -13.72 -10.35
CA THR A 105 7.39 -12.41 -11.02
C THR A 105 6.52 -11.38 -10.33
N GLU A 106 5.30 -11.76 -9.94
CA GLU A 106 4.41 -10.92 -9.16
C GLU A 106 5.00 -10.55 -7.80
N ALA A 107 5.54 -11.53 -7.07
CA ALA A 107 6.20 -11.31 -5.79
C ALA A 107 7.43 -10.40 -5.90
N ASN A 108 8.24 -10.52 -6.95
CA ASN A 108 9.39 -9.63 -7.17
C ASN A 108 8.95 -8.17 -7.37
N ILE A 109 7.83 -7.94 -8.07
CA ILE A 109 7.25 -6.60 -8.20
C ILE A 109 6.74 -6.10 -6.84
N ALA A 110 6.02 -6.97 -6.11
CA ALA A 110 5.46 -6.63 -4.79
C ALA A 110 6.54 -6.33 -3.74
N ILE A 111 7.69 -7.00 -3.77
CA ILE A 111 8.87 -6.73 -2.91
C ILE A 111 9.44 -5.32 -3.19
N GLY A 112 9.33 -4.83 -4.42
CA GLY A 112 9.92 -3.55 -4.83
C GLY A 112 9.47 -2.37 -4.00
N GLY A 113 8.16 -2.25 -3.71
CA GLY A 113 7.59 -1.20 -2.89
C GLY A 113 8.16 -1.18 -1.46
N PRO A 114 7.96 -2.25 -0.68
CA PRO A 114 8.52 -2.34 0.66
C PRO A 114 10.04 -2.20 0.73
N ALA A 115 10.79 -2.67 -0.27
CA ALA A 115 12.24 -2.51 -0.30
C ALA A 115 12.65 -1.03 -0.45
N MET A 116 12.01 -0.29 -1.38
CA MET A 116 12.25 1.15 -1.53
C MET A 116 11.72 1.94 -0.34
N GLY A 117 10.59 1.53 0.23
CA GLY A 117 10.04 2.11 1.45
C GLY A 117 10.94 1.91 2.66
N THR A 118 11.59 0.74 2.81
CA THR A 118 12.61 0.48 3.83
C THR A 118 13.80 1.42 3.65
N LEU A 119 14.28 1.58 2.42
CA LEU A 119 15.35 2.54 2.12
C LEU A 119 14.95 3.96 2.52
N SER A 120 13.72 4.38 2.21
CA SER A 120 13.20 5.70 2.58
C SER A 120 13.14 5.90 4.10
N ALA A 121 12.74 4.86 4.86
CA ALA A 121 12.76 4.90 6.32
C ALA A 121 14.17 5.09 6.88
N LEU A 122 15.15 4.35 6.34
CA LEU A 122 16.57 4.48 6.73
C LEU A 122 17.13 5.85 6.38
N VAL A 123 16.78 6.40 5.21
CA VAL A 123 17.18 7.77 4.81
C VAL A 123 16.63 8.81 5.80
N CYS A 124 15.34 8.72 6.16
CA CYS A 124 14.76 9.61 7.16
C CYS A 124 15.46 9.47 8.51
N LEU A 125 15.82 8.24 8.93
CA LEU A 125 16.52 8.00 10.18
C LEU A 125 17.94 8.60 10.17
N VAL A 126 18.67 8.48 9.05
CA VAL A 126 19.98 9.13 8.87
C VAL A 126 19.84 10.66 8.95
N PHE A 127 18.83 11.24 8.29
CA PHE A 127 18.56 12.67 8.40
C PHE A 127 18.20 13.10 9.83
N TYR A 128 17.49 12.26 10.59
CA TYR A 128 17.26 12.52 12.00
C TYR A 128 18.58 12.64 12.77
N PHE A 129 19.49 11.68 12.65
CA PHE A 129 20.78 11.72 13.34
C PHE A 129 21.68 12.89 12.91
N TRP A 130 21.46 13.41 11.70
CA TRP A 130 22.24 14.55 11.19
C TRP A 130 21.66 15.90 11.61
N THR A 131 20.34 16.01 11.74
CA THR A 131 19.64 17.30 11.91
C THR A 131 18.88 17.45 13.23
N ASP A 132 18.81 16.38 14.05
CA ASP A 132 17.97 16.26 15.26
C ASP A 132 16.49 16.62 15.00
N SER A 133 16.03 16.47 13.76
CA SER A 133 14.68 16.83 13.35
C SER A 133 13.68 15.75 13.78
N LEU A 134 12.83 16.07 14.78
CA LEU A 134 11.73 15.18 15.20
C LEU A 134 10.83 14.79 14.02
N LEU A 135 10.64 15.68 13.03
CA LEU A 135 9.87 15.37 11.83
C LEU A 135 10.48 14.18 11.06
N MET A 136 11.82 14.13 10.93
CA MET A 136 12.50 13.03 10.25
C MET A 136 12.32 11.71 11.00
N LEU A 137 12.36 11.75 12.34
CA LEU A 137 12.13 10.58 13.18
C LEU A 137 10.69 10.05 13.03
N VAL A 138 9.70 10.95 13.07
CA VAL A 138 8.28 10.60 12.87
C VAL A 138 8.04 10.05 11.45
N LEU A 139 8.66 10.63 10.43
CA LEU A 139 8.57 10.12 9.05
C LEU A 139 9.24 8.75 8.91
N ALA A 140 10.39 8.51 9.54
CA ALA A 140 11.04 7.20 9.58
C ALA A 140 10.13 6.15 10.22
N TYR A 141 9.51 6.47 11.36
CA TYR A 141 8.54 5.61 12.03
C TYR A 141 7.33 5.29 11.15
N THR A 142 6.76 6.34 10.54
CA THR A 142 5.63 6.20 9.61
C THR A 142 5.96 5.33 8.41
N ALA A 143 7.16 5.50 7.83
CA ALA A 143 7.63 4.67 6.72
C ALA A 143 7.75 3.20 7.13
N CYS A 144 8.31 2.91 8.31
CA CYS A 144 8.40 1.54 8.82
C CYS A 144 7.01 0.92 8.99
N LEU A 145 6.08 1.60 9.66
CA LEU A 145 4.73 1.11 9.88
C LEU A 145 3.96 0.90 8.57
N LEU A 146 4.04 1.85 7.64
CA LEU A 146 3.41 1.75 6.32
C LEU A 146 3.88 0.50 5.57
N ASN A 147 5.19 0.24 5.56
CA ASN A 147 5.75 -0.89 4.86
C ASN A 147 5.50 -2.22 5.59
N LEU A 148 5.54 -2.25 6.93
CA LEU A 148 5.12 -3.43 7.72
C LEU A 148 3.65 -3.78 7.47
N PHE A 149 2.79 -2.78 7.40
CA PHE A 149 1.38 -2.97 7.09
C PHE A 149 1.20 -3.57 5.68
N ASN A 150 1.92 -3.04 4.69
CA ASN A 150 1.89 -3.58 3.33
C ASN A 150 2.48 -5.00 3.23
N LEU A 151 3.31 -5.43 4.18
CA LEU A 151 3.86 -6.79 4.24
C LEU A 151 2.94 -7.80 4.94
N ILE A 152 1.77 -7.41 5.45
CA ILE A 152 0.78 -8.38 5.96
C ILE A 152 0.40 -9.35 4.83
N PRO A 153 0.46 -10.69 5.06
CA PRO A 153 0.29 -11.68 4.00
C PRO A 153 -1.19 -11.86 3.58
N CYS A 154 -1.86 -10.79 3.20
CA CYS A 154 -3.25 -10.81 2.72
C CYS A 154 -3.44 -9.90 1.49
N ASP A 155 -4.29 -10.32 0.59
CA ASP A 155 -4.73 -9.47 -0.53
C ASP A 155 -5.67 -8.35 0.00
N PRO A 156 -5.58 -7.10 -0.44
CA PRO A 156 -4.83 -6.61 -1.61
C PRO A 156 -3.40 -6.08 -1.32
N LEU A 157 -2.85 -6.33 -0.15
CA LEU A 157 -1.53 -5.83 0.25
C LEU A 157 -0.38 -6.55 -0.49
N ASP A 158 0.79 -5.94 -0.54
CA ASP A 158 1.97 -6.52 -1.20
C ASP A 158 2.40 -7.85 -0.57
N GLY A 159 2.30 -7.93 0.77
CA GLY A 159 2.54 -9.16 1.53
C GLY A 159 1.69 -10.34 1.06
N GLY A 160 0.46 -10.09 0.61
CA GLY A 160 -0.40 -11.12 0.04
C GLY A 160 0.17 -11.73 -1.24
N ARG A 161 0.69 -10.88 -2.15
CA ARG A 161 1.33 -11.32 -3.40
C ARG A 161 2.65 -12.03 -3.16
N ILE A 162 3.45 -11.52 -2.20
CA ILE A 162 4.73 -12.14 -1.82
C ILE A 162 4.47 -13.50 -1.16
N ALA A 163 3.56 -13.57 -0.21
CA ALA A 163 3.20 -14.77 0.52
C ALA A 163 2.63 -15.86 -0.40
N ALA A 164 1.80 -15.49 -1.39
CA ALA A 164 1.25 -16.41 -2.37
C ALA A 164 2.32 -17.14 -3.20
N ALA A 165 3.45 -16.49 -3.48
CA ALA A 165 4.57 -17.13 -4.18
C ALA A 165 5.33 -18.13 -3.30
N VAL A 166 5.27 -17.98 -1.97
CA VAL A 166 5.81 -18.97 -1.02
C VAL A 166 4.78 -20.09 -0.81
N SER A 167 3.58 -19.74 -0.42
CA SER A 167 2.43 -20.64 -0.30
C SER A 167 1.14 -19.82 -0.25
N PRO A 168 0.13 -20.11 -1.11
CA PRO A 168 -1.18 -19.45 -1.05
C PRO A 168 -1.87 -19.60 0.30
N HIS A 169 -1.58 -20.67 1.05
CA HIS A 169 -2.12 -20.89 2.39
C HIS A 169 -1.73 -19.80 3.41
N MET A 170 -0.67 -19.04 3.14
CA MET A 170 -0.30 -17.90 4.00
C MET A 170 -1.35 -16.79 4.05
N TRP A 171 -2.27 -16.74 3.08
CA TRP A 171 -3.41 -15.80 3.13
C TRP A 171 -4.32 -16.00 4.35
N TRP A 172 -4.42 -17.24 4.89
CA TRP A 172 -5.14 -17.49 6.14
C TRP A 172 -4.51 -16.76 7.32
N VAL A 173 -3.18 -16.76 7.39
CA VAL A 173 -2.45 -16.03 8.43
C VAL A 173 -2.70 -14.53 8.30
N GLY A 174 -2.64 -13.99 7.08
CA GLY A 174 -2.90 -12.58 6.83
C GLY A 174 -4.34 -12.16 7.17
N SER A 175 -5.32 -12.99 6.83
CA SER A 175 -6.72 -12.73 7.18
C SER A 175 -6.94 -12.77 8.70
N LEU A 176 -6.30 -13.68 9.42
CA LEU A 176 -6.33 -13.72 10.88
C LEU A 176 -5.73 -12.45 11.47
N VAL A 177 -4.55 -12.03 11.00
CA VAL A 177 -3.87 -10.81 11.46
C VAL A 177 -4.73 -9.57 11.21
N THR A 178 -5.28 -9.40 10.00
CA THR A 178 -6.16 -8.25 9.69
C THR A 178 -7.45 -8.28 10.49
N GLY A 179 -8.01 -9.47 10.76
CA GLY A 179 -9.16 -9.63 11.63
C GLY A 179 -8.86 -9.18 13.07
N VAL A 180 -7.75 -9.64 13.66
CA VAL A 180 -7.31 -9.21 15.00
C VAL A 180 -7.07 -7.71 15.04
N LEU A 181 -6.39 -7.16 14.05
CA LEU A 181 -6.15 -5.70 13.95
C LEU A 181 -7.48 -4.93 13.86
N PHE A 182 -8.45 -5.44 13.10
CA PHE A 182 -9.76 -4.80 13.03
C PHE A 182 -10.46 -4.78 14.40
N PHE A 183 -10.54 -5.91 15.10
CA PHE A 183 -11.17 -5.97 16.43
C PHE A 183 -10.43 -5.14 17.49
N TYR A 184 -9.14 -4.89 17.30
CA TYR A 184 -8.37 -4.03 18.19
C TYR A 184 -8.54 -2.53 17.88
N THR A 185 -8.61 -2.16 16.59
CA THR A 185 -8.59 -0.75 16.17
C THR A 185 -9.96 -0.19 15.80
N TYR A 186 -10.92 -1.06 15.45
CA TYR A 186 -12.24 -0.71 14.87
C TYR A 186 -12.12 0.22 13.64
N ASN A 187 -11.00 0.14 12.92
CA ASN A 187 -10.74 0.99 11.78
C ASN A 187 -11.46 0.46 10.53
N PHE A 188 -12.24 1.34 9.87
CA PHE A 188 -13.03 0.99 8.68
C PHE A 188 -12.17 0.51 7.50
N ILE A 189 -10.96 1.07 7.32
CA ILE A 189 -10.06 0.66 6.24
C ILE A 189 -9.56 -0.78 6.49
N ILE A 190 -9.20 -1.09 7.73
CA ILE A 190 -8.78 -2.44 8.11
C ILE A 190 -9.95 -3.43 7.94
N LEU A 191 -11.17 -3.04 8.27
CA LEU A 191 -12.37 -3.85 8.00
C LEU A 191 -12.51 -4.14 6.50
N LEU A 192 -12.33 -3.14 5.65
CA LEU A 192 -12.42 -3.30 4.20
C LEU A 192 -11.36 -4.28 3.69
N ILE A 193 -10.11 -4.14 4.15
CA ILE A 193 -9.00 -5.05 3.79
C ILE A 193 -9.33 -6.47 4.28
N PHE A 194 -9.79 -6.62 5.52
CA PHE A 194 -10.21 -7.91 6.07
C PHE A 194 -11.33 -8.55 5.24
N ALA A 195 -12.36 -7.79 4.88
CA ALA A 195 -13.46 -8.28 4.04
C ALA A 195 -12.97 -8.72 2.64
N VAL A 196 -12.10 -7.94 1.99
CA VAL A 196 -11.48 -8.30 0.70
C VAL A 196 -10.64 -9.55 0.85
N SER A 197 -9.87 -9.68 1.92
CA SER A 197 -9.06 -10.86 2.22
C SER A 197 -9.93 -12.12 2.38
N LEU A 198 -11.04 -12.03 3.11
CA LEU A 198 -11.98 -13.15 3.24
C LEU A 198 -12.65 -13.53 1.91
N LEU A 199 -13.05 -12.54 1.11
CA LEU A 199 -13.60 -12.78 -0.23
C LEU A 199 -12.58 -13.48 -1.14
N ARG A 200 -11.30 -13.12 -1.00
CA ARG A 200 -10.21 -13.76 -1.75
C ARG A 200 -10.03 -15.21 -1.32
N LEU A 201 -10.02 -15.49 -0.01
CA LEU A 201 -9.94 -16.85 0.53
C LEU A 201 -11.12 -17.70 0.05
N TRP A 202 -12.34 -17.20 0.12
CA TRP A 202 -13.52 -17.91 -0.36
C TRP A 202 -13.46 -18.23 -1.86
N ARG A 203 -12.90 -17.32 -2.67
CA ARG A 203 -12.65 -17.58 -4.08
C ARG A 203 -11.47 -18.53 -4.33
N SER A 204 -10.47 -18.53 -3.43
CA SER A 204 -9.27 -19.35 -3.56
C SER A 204 -9.53 -20.85 -3.35
N GLU A 205 -10.59 -21.24 -2.62
CA GLU A 205 -11.04 -22.65 -2.53
C GLU A 205 -11.38 -23.25 -3.89
N LYS A 206 -11.66 -22.42 -4.90
CA LYS A 206 -11.88 -22.82 -6.29
C LYS A 206 -10.61 -22.79 -7.15
N TRP A 207 -9.46 -22.41 -6.55
CA TRP A 207 -8.21 -22.34 -7.29
C TRP A 207 -7.51 -23.68 -7.26
N ASP A 208 -7.27 -24.18 -8.45
CA ASP A 208 -6.46 -25.37 -8.66
C ASP A 208 -5.02 -25.08 -8.20
N ASP A 209 -4.59 -25.71 -7.11
CA ASP A 209 -3.21 -25.70 -6.59
C ASP A 209 -2.21 -26.19 -7.66
N ASN A 210 -2.71 -26.84 -8.70
CA ASN A 210 -2.02 -27.29 -9.89
C ASN A 210 -1.86 -26.22 -10.98
N SER A 211 -2.35 -24.98 -10.78
CA SER A 211 -2.16 -23.93 -11.77
C SER A 211 -0.66 -23.70 -12.00
N THR A 212 -0.25 -23.67 -13.26
CA THR A 212 1.15 -23.42 -13.66
C THR A 212 1.70 -22.11 -13.07
N TYR A 213 0.81 -21.18 -12.68
CA TYR A 213 1.14 -19.91 -12.10
C TYR A 213 1.86 -20.02 -10.74
N TYR A 214 1.44 -20.94 -9.85
CA TYR A 214 2.02 -21.16 -8.53
C TYR A 214 3.05 -22.29 -8.48
N ARG A 215 3.32 -22.96 -9.61
CA ARG A 215 4.36 -24.00 -9.69
C ARG A 215 5.75 -23.38 -9.69
N LEU A 216 6.27 -23.12 -8.47
CA LEU A 216 7.61 -22.59 -8.26
C LEU A 216 8.53 -23.67 -7.69
N SER A 217 9.79 -23.67 -8.13
CA SER A 217 10.82 -24.54 -7.53
C SER A 217 11.11 -24.11 -6.08
N LEU A 218 11.57 -25.05 -5.26
CA LEU A 218 11.92 -24.77 -3.86
C LEU A 218 12.92 -23.61 -3.75
N ARG A 219 13.93 -23.56 -4.63
CA ARG A 219 14.91 -22.44 -4.65
C ARG A 219 14.24 -21.10 -4.92
N GLN A 220 13.22 -21.04 -5.76
CA GLN A 220 12.49 -19.81 -6.04
C GLN A 220 11.66 -19.38 -4.83
N ARG A 221 10.94 -20.30 -4.17
CA ARG A 221 10.17 -20.05 -2.94
C ARG A 221 11.08 -19.56 -1.81
N LEU A 222 12.22 -20.23 -1.58
CA LEU A 222 13.19 -19.84 -0.55
C LEU A 222 13.79 -18.47 -0.80
N ARG A 223 14.05 -18.09 -2.07
CA ARG A 223 14.54 -16.75 -2.40
C ARG A 223 13.50 -15.67 -2.10
N VAL A 224 12.23 -15.90 -2.44
CA VAL A 224 11.14 -14.96 -2.11
C VAL A 224 10.97 -14.87 -0.60
N LEU A 225 10.97 -16.00 0.11
CA LEU A 225 10.87 -16.05 1.56
C LEU A 225 12.01 -15.30 2.25
N TRP A 226 13.24 -15.42 1.76
CA TRP A 226 14.41 -14.70 2.27
C TRP A 226 14.22 -13.18 2.21
N TRP A 227 13.80 -12.67 1.06
CA TRP A 227 13.51 -11.24 0.91
C TRP A 227 12.37 -10.78 1.81
N TYR A 228 11.32 -11.59 1.90
CA TYR A 228 10.16 -11.28 2.73
C TYR A 228 10.51 -11.19 4.22
N LEU A 229 11.17 -12.22 4.74
CA LEU A 229 11.61 -12.25 6.14
C LEU A 229 12.68 -11.19 6.42
N GLY A 230 13.60 -10.95 5.48
CA GLY A 230 14.60 -9.89 5.61
C GLY A 230 13.96 -8.50 5.76
N LEU A 231 12.99 -8.16 4.92
CA LEU A 231 12.26 -6.89 5.03
C LEU A 231 11.48 -6.79 6.34
N LEU A 232 10.75 -7.84 6.74
CA LEU A 232 10.03 -7.88 8.02
C LEU A 232 10.96 -7.67 9.20
N THR A 233 12.13 -8.33 9.19
CA THR A 233 13.11 -8.21 10.27
C THR A 233 13.70 -6.81 10.35
N VAL A 234 14.17 -6.26 9.23
CA VAL A 234 14.76 -4.91 9.20
C VAL A 234 13.75 -3.85 9.62
N LEU A 235 12.55 -3.89 9.06
CA LEU A 235 11.49 -2.94 9.41
C LEU A 235 11.01 -3.11 10.85
N GLY A 236 10.91 -4.36 11.34
CA GLY A 236 10.52 -4.64 12.72
C GLY A 236 11.55 -4.10 13.71
N ILE A 237 12.84 -4.37 13.51
CA ILE A 237 13.92 -3.85 14.35
C ILE A 237 13.95 -2.32 14.29
N ALA A 238 13.87 -1.72 13.09
CA ALA A 238 13.86 -0.27 12.93
C ALA A 238 12.66 0.36 13.64
N THR A 239 11.47 -0.25 13.54
CA THR A 239 10.26 0.25 14.23
C THR A 239 10.44 0.26 15.75
N LEU A 240 10.95 -0.83 16.33
CA LEU A 240 11.18 -0.92 17.78
C LEU A 240 12.23 0.10 18.23
N TYR A 241 13.33 0.23 17.50
CA TYR A 241 14.39 1.19 17.80
C TYR A 241 13.88 2.65 17.72
N ILE A 242 13.15 3.00 16.66
CA ILE A 242 12.59 4.34 16.50
C ILE A 242 11.52 4.63 17.57
N ALA A 243 10.71 3.63 17.92
CA ALA A 243 9.71 3.77 18.98
C ALA A 243 10.36 4.06 20.36
N ASP A 244 11.55 3.53 20.62
CA ASP A 244 12.31 3.83 21.82
C ASP A 244 12.88 5.28 21.81
N LEU A 245 13.34 5.75 20.64
CA LEU A 245 13.79 7.13 20.47
C LEU A 245 12.66 8.18 20.57
N LEU A 246 11.40 7.77 20.37
CA LEU A 246 10.23 8.66 20.45
C LEU A 246 9.66 8.76 21.88
N ARG A 247 10.13 7.95 22.84
CA ARG A 247 9.72 7.96 24.25
C ARG A 247 10.47 9.02 25.04
#